data_d805c330a3aa7dead6c3445941d9b9f8
#
_entry.id   d805c330a3aa7dead6c3445941d9b9f8
#
_cell.length_a   1.000
_cell.length_b   1.000
_cell.length_c   1.000
_cell.angle_alpha   90.00
_cell.angle_beta   90.00
_cell.angle_gamma   90.00
#
_symmetry.space_group_name_H-M   'P 1'
#
loop_
_entity.id
_entity.type
_entity.pdbx_description
1 polymer ?
#
loop_
_entity_poly.entity_id
_entity_poly.type
_entity_poly.pdbx_seq_one_letter_code
_entity_poly.pdbx_strand_id
1 'polypeptide(L)'
;MRLSRCKLRNSVLWLFGFLAVILVAGTSVAQENSKAGADPHFDIFAEDNYPSASQCAVCHQKIYKQWASSNHAYASISPMFHKFEQAIYDLTQGTIGSFCVRCHQQVGTQRGEPREAPLWERSRVAREGITCITCHRVTEEFGKVNGERNIIPGNIHAPIYNTASGSRFDEILKKKEELKIATSDKERGAKIHSKVIKFAQISKSEFCVSCHQ
;
A
#
# COMPACT_ATOMS: atom_id res chain seq x y z
N MET A 1 -53.90 5.40 58.63
CA MET A 1 -52.81 4.43 58.38
C MET A 1 -52.78 4.01 56.91
N ARG A 2 -52.41 4.92 55.97
CA ARG A 2 -52.40 4.66 54.52
C ARG A 2 -51.27 5.48 53.83
N LEU A 3 -50.00 5.34 54.22
CA LEU A 3 -48.89 6.10 53.62
C LEU A 3 -47.63 5.28 53.40
N SER A 4 -47.61 3.94 53.53
CA SER A 4 -46.38 3.16 53.39
C SER A 4 -46.24 2.33 52.11
N ARG A 5 -47.28 2.24 51.25
CA ARG A 5 -47.26 1.40 50.04
C ARG A 5 -46.79 2.12 48.79
N CYS A 6 -46.71 3.47 48.76
CA CYS A 6 -46.37 4.21 47.57
C CYS A 6 -44.85 4.41 47.42
N LYS A 7 -44.09 4.45 48.52
CA LYS A 7 -42.62 4.65 48.45
C LYS A 7 -41.84 3.41 48.01
N LEU A 8 -42.36 2.20 48.30
CA LEU A 8 -41.65 0.97 47.91
C LEU A 8 -41.75 0.68 46.41
N ARG A 9 -42.86 1.07 45.79
CA ARG A 9 -43.10 0.83 44.35
C ARG A 9 -42.20 1.70 43.44
N ASN A 10 -41.87 2.91 43.86
CA ASN A 10 -41.00 3.80 43.12
C ASN A 10 -39.51 3.40 43.25
N SER A 11 -39.10 2.89 44.40
CA SER A 11 -37.71 2.44 44.60
C SER A 11 -37.37 1.18 43.78
N VAL A 12 -38.34 0.27 43.62
CA VAL A 12 -38.14 -0.92 42.79
C VAL A 12 -38.07 -0.58 41.28
N LEU A 13 -38.90 0.39 40.85
CA LEU A 13 -38.83 0.88 39.46
C LEU A 13 -37.50 1.58 39.12
N TRP A 14 -36.90 2.31 40.06
CA TRP A 14 -35.60 2.92 39.89
C TRP A 14 -34.46 1.90 39.83
N LEU A 15 -34.55 0.81 40.61
CA LEU A 15 -33.57 -0.26 40.59
C LEU A 15 -33.59 -1.04 39.27
N PHE A 16 -34.78 -1.31 38.72
CA PHE A 16 -34.86 -1.96 37.39
C PHE A 16 -34.43 -1.05 36.27
N GLY A 17 -34.67 0.26 36.34
CA GLY A 17 -34.18 1.24 35.37
C GLY A 17 -32.65 1.32 35.37
N PHE A 18 -32.00 1.32 36.53
CA PHE A 18 -30.53 1.35 36.64
C PHE A 18 -29.91 0.04 36.19
N LEU A 19 -30.51 -1.11 36.44
CA LEU A 19 -30.00 -2.39 35.98
C LEU A 19 -30.13 -2.53 34.46
N ALA A 20 -31.17 -2.01 33.84
CA ALA A 20 -31.34 -1.99 32.38
C ALA A 20 -30.31 -1.09 31.68
N VAL A 21 -29.97 0.06 32.28
CA VAL A 21 -28.95 0.96 31.74
C VAL A 21 -27.56 0.34 31.83
N ILE A 22 -27.26 -0.40 32.89
CA ILE A 22 -25.97 -1.09 33.03
C ILE A 22 -25.87 -2.25 32.02
N LEU A 23 -26.97 -2.96 31.72
CA LEU A 23 -26.97 -4.04 30.74
C LEU A 23 -26.83 -3.53 29.28
N VAL A 24 -27.32 -2.34 28.97
CA VAL A 24 -27.17 -1.74 27.65
C VAL A 24 -25.76 -1.10 27.47
N ALA A 25 -25.14 -0.62 28.54
CA ALA A 25 -23.77 -0.09 28.50
C ALA A 25 -22.71 -1.19 28.39
N GLY A 26 -23.06 -2.46 28.69
CA GLY A 26 -22.12 -3.59 28.62
C GLY A 26 -21.96 -4.24 27.24
N THR A 27 -22.71 -3.82 26.21
CA THR A 27 -22.60 -4.34 24.85
C THR A 27 -21.93 -3.35 23.90
N SER A 28 -21.07 -2.49 24.40
CA SER A 28 -20.00 -1.95 23.55
C SER A 28 -19.11 -3.12 23.21
N VAL A 29 -19.47 -3.88 22.19
CA VAL A 29 -18.54 -4.74 21.48
C VAL A 29 -17.42 -3.81 21.06
N ALA A 30 -16.30 -3.87 21.77
CA ALA A 30 -15.07 -3.35 21.26
C ALA A 30 -14.91 -4.04 19.90
N GLN A 31 -15.19 -3.29 18.85
CA GLN A 31 -14.84 -3.68 17.51
C GLN A 31 -13.31 -3.72 17.55
N GLU A 32 -12.79 -4.90 17.87
CA GLU A 32 -11.38 -5.20 17.71
C GLU A 32 -11.11 -4.84 16.26
N ASN A 33 -10.52 -3.67 16.05
CA ASN A 33 -9.75 -3.41 14.89
C ASN A 33 -8.69 -4.51 14.90
N SER A 34 -9.00 -5.63 14.27
CA SER A 34 -8.03 -6.66 13.95
C SER A 34 -6.95 -5.90 13.20
N LYS A 35 -5.84 -5.65 13.91
CA LYS A 35 -4.65 -5.09 13.29
C LYS A 35 -4.37 -6.00 12.12
N ALA A 36 -4.56 -5.49 10.91
CA ALA A 36 -4.25 -6.20 9.66
C ALA A 36 -2.81 -6.75 9.65
N GLY A 37 -1.97 -6.35 10.61
CA GLY A 37 -0.63 -6.86 10.85
C GLY A 37 -0.53 -8.12 11.71
N ALA A 38 -1.65 -8.71 12.16
CA ALA A 38 -1.63 -9.96 12.92
C ALA A 38 -1.82 -11.21 12.05
N ASP A 39 -2.23 -11.05 10.79
CA ASP A 39 -2.36 -12.15 9.84
C ASP A 39 -1.02 -12.39 9.12
N PRO A 40 -0.35 -13.53 9.32
CA PRO A 40 0.91 -13.85 8.64
C PRO A 40 0.75 -13.94 7.11
N HIS A 41 -0.48 -14.07 6.60
CA HIS A 41 -0.80 -14.06 5.18
C HIS A 41 -1.15 -12.66 4.64
N PHE A 42 -1.30 -11.67 5.50
CA PHE A 42 -1.69 -10.32 5.10
C PHE A 42 -0.75 -9.70 4.05
N ASP A 43 0.56 -9.91 4.19
CA ASP A 43 1.55 -9.40 3.23
C ASP A 43 1.43 -10.08 1.86
N ILE A 44 0.99 -11.33 1.80
CA ILE A 44 0.76 -12.06 0.54
C ILE A 44 -0.43 -11.44 -0.21
N PHE A 45 -1.52 -11.14 0.51
CA PHE A 45 -2.72 -10.52 -0.06
C PHE A 45 -2.57 -9.01 -0.27
N ALA A 46 -1.71 -8.34 0.51
CA ALA A 46 -1.43 -6.92 0.32
C ALA A 46 -0.73 -6.62 -1.01
N GLU A 47 -0.02 -7.58 -1.59
CA GLU A 47 0.55 -7.49 -2.94
C GLU A 47 -0.52 -7.42 -4.04
N ASP A 48 -1.78 -7.77 -3.76
CA ASP A 48 -2.87 -7.71 -4.73
C ASP A 48 -3.12 -6.29 -5.26
N ASN A 49 -2.86 -5.26 -4.44
CA ASN A 49 -3.02 -3.87 -4.87
C ASN A 49 -1.72 -3.21 -5.32
N TYR A 50 -0.58 -3.72 -4.89
CA TYR A 50 0.74 -3.19 -5.22
C TYR A 50 1.69 -4.36 -5.49
N PRO A 51 1.71 -4.89 -6.72
CA PRO A 51 2.50 -6.07 -7.05
C PRO A 51 4.00 -5.84 -6.84
N SER A 52 4.64 -6.82 -6.23
CA SER A 52 6.09 -6.87 -6.04
C SER A 52 6.84 -6.88 -7.38
N ALA A 53 8.03 -6.30 -7.42
CA ALA A 53 8.92 -6.39 -8.57
C ALA A 53 9.22 -7.84 -8.98
N SER A 54 9.22 -8.78 -8.04
CA SER A 54 9.40 -10.21 -8.33
C SER A 54 8.29 -10.80 -9.21
N GLN A 55 7.06 -10.28 -9.13
CA GLN A 55 5.99 -10.69 -10.04
C GLN A 55 6.25 -10.22 -11.47
N CYS A 56 6.84 -9.03 -11.62
CA CYS A 56 7.26 -8.50 -12.92
C CYS A 56 8.44 -9.31 -13.50
N ALA A 57 9.32 -9.83 -12.65
CA ALA A 57 10.49 -10.60 -13.02
C ALA A 57 10.17 -11.85 -13.84
N VAL A 58 9.00 -12.43 -13.68
CA VAL A 58 8.57 -13.63 -14.41
C VAL A 58 8.71 -13.45 -15.93
N CYS A 59 8.35 -12.26 -16.44
CA CYS A 59 8.45 -11.91 -17.85
C CYS A 59 9.58 -10.92 -18.14
N HIS A 60 9.88 -10.01 -17.22
CA HIS A 60 10.85 -8.91 -17.40
C HIS A 60 12.19 -9.18 -16.71
N GLN A 61 12.75 -10.40 -16.87
CA GLN A 61 13.94 -10.86 -16.14
C GLN A 61 15.16 -9.95 -16.30
N LYS A 62 15.44 -9.47 -17.52
CA LYS A 62 16.59 -8.59 -17.79
C LYS A 62 16.45 -7.26 -17.05
N ILE A 63 15.28 -6.64 -17.16
CA ILE A 63 14.98 -5.34 -16.51
C ILE A 63 14.96 -5.50 -15.00
N TYR A 64 14.38 -6.60 -14.50
CA TYR A 64 14.40 -6.91 -13.07
C TYR A 64 15.82 -7.01 -12.52
N LYS A 65 16.74 -7.72 -13.20
CA LYS A 65 18.14 -7.83 -12.78
C LYS A 65 18.83 -6.46 -12.73
N GLN A 66 18.58 -5.59 -13.72
CA GLN A 66 19.11 -4.23 -13.75
C GLN A 66 18.57 -3.40 -12.58
N TRP A 67 17.26 -3.46 -12.34
CA TRP A 67 16.64 -2.77 -11.21
C TRP A 67 17.16 -3.32 -9.87
N ALA A 68 17.21 -4.63 -9.68
CA ALA A 68 17.61 -5.28 -8.43
C ALA A 68 19.07 -4.94 -8.01
N SER A 69 19.93 -4.53 -8.95
CA SER A 69 21.29 -4.05 -8.65
C SER A 69 21.39 -2.53 -8.59
N SER A 70 20.29 -1.80 -8.71
CA SER A 70 20.28 -0.34 -8.73
C SER A 70 20.04 0.26 -7.33
N ASN A 71 20.42 1.54 -7.18
CA ASN A 71 20.11 2.30 -5.97
C ASN A 71 18.60 2.45 -5.73
N HIS A 72 17.75 2.32 -6.73
CA HIS A 72 16.30 2.33 -6.56
C HIS A 72 15.81 1.13 -5.75
N ALA A 73 16.31 -0.09 -6.03
CA ALA A 73 15.99 -1.26 -5.24
C ALA A 73 16.53 -1.17 -3.80
N TYR A 74 17.67 -0.50 -3.62
CA TYR A 74 18.28 -0.31 -2.31
C TYR A 74 17.76 0.90 -1.54
N ALA A 75 16.92 1.73 -2.14
CA ALA A 75 16.49 2.98 -1.54
C ALA A 75 15.85 2.80 -0.15
N SER A 76 15.07 1.73 0.04
CA SER A 76 14.43 1.42 1.31
C SER A 76 15.32 0.67 2.29
N ILE A 77 16.11 -0.29 1.80
CA ILE A 77 16.86 -1.23 2.66
C ILE A 77 18.30 -0.80 2.93
N SER A 78 18.74 0.34 2.44
CA SER A 78 20.07 0.89 2.71
C SER A 78 20.28 1.09 4.21
N PRO A 79 21.33 0.47 4.82
CA PRO A 79 21.62 0.68 6.24
C PRO A 79 21.90 2.15 6.60
N MET A 80 22.51 2.89 5.67
CA MET A 80 22.77 4.32 5.83
C MET A 80 21.47 5.10 5.87
N PHE A 81 20.56 4.85 4.94
CA PHE A 81 19.24 5.47 4.93
C PHE A 81 18.50 5.21 6.25
N HIS A 82 18.45 3.96 6.70
CA HIS A 82 17.78 3.60 7.95
C HIS A 82 18.36 4.32 9.16
N LYS A 83 19.69 4.39 9.24
CA LYS A 83 20.33 5.04 10.37
C LYS A 83 20.03 6.54 10.44
N PHE A 84 20.11 7.23 9.30
CA PHE A 84 19.80 8.65 9.25
C PHE A 84 18.31 8.91 9.47
N GLU A 85 17.47 8.13 8.84
CA GLU A 85 16.04 8.27 8.93
C GLU A 85 15.55 8.10 10.36
N GLN A 86 16.00 7.08 11.06
CA GLN A 86 15.68 6.83 12.46
C GLN A 86 16.21 7.95 13.36
N ALA A 87 17.48 8.35 13.18
CA ALA A 87 18.08 9.40 13.98
C ALA A 87 17.33 10.75 13.82
N ILE A 88 16.94 11.11 12.60
CA ILE A 88 16.17 12.34 12.36
C ILE A 88 14.77 12.23 12.94
N TYR A 89 14.13 11.07 12.82
CA TYR A 89 12.83 10.83 13.43
C TYR A 89 12.89 11.06 14.96
N ASP A 90 13.87 10.46 15.63
CA ASP A 90 14.04 10.58 17.08
C ASP A 90 14.36 12.05 17.49
N LEU A 91 15.30 12.71 16.79
CA LEU A 91 15.69 14.09 17.06
C LEU A 91 14.54 15.08 16.87
N THR A 92 13.65 14.82 15.92
CA THR A 92 12.49 15.67 15.63
C THR A 92 11.22 15.25 16.38
N GLN A 93 11.33 14.21 17.21
CA GLN A 93 10.18 13.63 17.90
C GLN A 93 9.01 13.31 16.93
N GLY A 94 9.35 12.77 15.76
CA GLY A 94 8.41 12.41 14.74
C GLY A 94 7.86 13.56 13.87
N THR A 95 8.19 14.82 14.16
CA THR A 95 7.64 15.96 13.38
C THR A 95 8.13 16.01 11.94
N ILE A 96 9.23 15.30 11.61
CA ILE A 96 9.69 15.12 10.23
C ILE A 96 8.64 14.40 9.35
N GLY A 97 7.72 13.66 9.97
CA GLY A 97 6.68 12.92 9.27
C GLY A 97 7.25 11.97 8.20
N SER A 98 6.58 11.87 7.07
CA SER A 98 6.96 10.97 5.96
C SER A 98 8.02 11.54 5.00
N PHE A 99 8.71 12.62 5.35
CA PHE A 99 9.61 13.35 4.44
C PHE A 99 10.62 12.44 3.72
N CYS A 100 11.34 11.59 4.44
CA CYS A 100 12.34 10.71 3.84
C CYS A 100 11.69 9.53 3.08
N VAL A 101 10.68 8.91 3.71
CA VAL A 101 10.07 7.67 3.17
C VAL A 101 9.20 7.90 1.94
N ARG A 102 8.74 9.14 1.70
CA ARG A 102 8.03 9.50 0.47
C ARG A 102 8.85 9.25 -0.79
N CYS A 103 10.17 9.42 -0.72
CA CYS A 103 11.08 9.12 -1.84
C CYS A 103 11.65 7.70 -1.74
N HIS A 104 11.96 7.22 -0.56
CA HIS A 104 12.67 5.96 -0.36
C HIS A 104 11.78 4.73 -0.25
N GLN A 105 10.50 4.89 0.14
CA GLN A 105 9.53 3.82 0.36
C GLN A 105 8.14 4.25 -0.14
N GLN A 106 8.03 4.65 -1.39
CA GLN A 106 6.80 5.26 -1.92
C GLN A 106 5.57 4.35 -1.78
N VAL A 107 5.71 3.05 -2.04
CA VAL A 107 4.58 2.12 -1.88
C VAL A 107 4.15 2.00 -0.43
N GLY A 108 5.09 1.92 0.52
CA GLY A 108 4.77 1.93 1.95
C GLY A 108 4.04 3.20 2.37
N THR A 109 4.50 4.36 1.90
CA THR A 109 3.85 5.65 2.15
C THR A 109 2.45 5.69 1.54
N GLN A 110 2.26 5.21 0.31
CA GLN A 110 0.97 5.14 -0.37
C GLN A 110 -0.02 4.22 0.35
N ARG A 111 0.47 3.17 0.98
CA ARG A 111 -0.34 2.24 1.79
C ARG A 111 -0.64 2.77 3.19
N GLY A 112 -0.04 3.87 3.60
CA GLY A 112 -0.20 4.42 4.94
C GLY A 112 0.51 3.57 6.01
N GLU A 113 1.60 2.89 5.67
CA GLU A 113 2.38 2.14 6.65
C GLU A 113 2.94 3.08 7.73
N PRO A 114 2.92 2.67 9.02
CA PRO A 114 3.40 3.50 10.11
C PRO A 114 4.84 3.95 9.85
N ARG A 115 5.07 5.25 9.98
CA ARG A 115 6.37 5.87 9.71
C ARG A 115 7.46 5.33 10.63
N GLU A 116 7.11 5.10 11.89
CA GLU A 116 7.97 4.62 12.96
C GLU A 116 8.22 3.11 12.90
N ALA A 117 7.50 2.37 12.05
CA ALA A 117 7.68 0.94 11.96
C ALA A 117 9.11 0.60 11.50
N PRO A 118 9.81 -0.29 12.19
CA PRO A 118 11.12 -0.74 11.78
C PRO A 118 11.04 -1.52 10.46
N LEU A 119 12.18 -1.65 9.76
CA LEU A 119 12.22 -2.25 8.42
C LEU A 119 11.59 -3.65 8.35
N TRP A 120 11.79 -4.47 9.39
CA TRP A 120 11.27 -5.85 9.41
C TRP A 120 9.76 -5.95 9.60
N GLU A 121 9.11 -4.89 10.07
CA GLU A 121 7.66 -4.80 10.21
C GLU A 121 6.97 -4.19 8.97
N ARG A 122 7.76 -3.65 8.04
CA ARG A 122 7.22 -3.10 6.80
C ARG A 122 6.88 -4.20 5.81
N SER A 123 5.89 -3.96 4.98
CA SER A 123 5.52 -4.89 3.92
C SER A 123 6.71 -5.16 2.97
N ARG A 124 6.68 -6.32 2.33
CA ARG A 124 7.69 -6.69 1.35
C ARG A 124 7.83 -5.64 0.26
N VAL A 125 6.72 -5.14 -0.29
CA VAL A 125 6.73 -4.16 -1.38
C VAL A 125 7.31 -2.82 -0.94
N ALA A 126 7.06 -2.39 0.31
CA ALA A 126 7.69 -1.18 0.86
C ALA A 126 9.21 -1.34 0.97
N ARG A 127 9.69 -2.53 1.31
CA ARG A 127 11.12 -2.83 1.40
C ARG A 127 11.83 -2.89 0.04
N GLU A 128 11.09 -3.01 -1.06
CA GLU A 128 11.65 -2.99 -2.41
C GLU A 128 12.10 -1.60 -2.88
N GLY A 129 11.92 -0.56 -2.06
CA GLY A 129 12.35 0.80 -2.41
C GLY A 129 11.50 1.42 -3.51
N ILE A 130 12.17 1.89 -4.58
CA ILE A 130 11.51 2.44 -5.76
C ILE A 130 11.32 1.31 -6.76
N THR A 131 10.17 0.67 -6.69
CA THR A 131 9.83 -0.51 -7.47
C THR A 131 9.23 -0.16 -8.83
N CYS A 132 8.95 -1.15 -9.67
CA CYS A 132 8.45 -0.97 -11.04
C CYS A 132 7.19 -0.11 -11.10
N ILE A 133 6.23 -0.34 -10.20
CA ILE A 133 4.95 0.37 -10.17
C ILE A 133 5.08 1.84 -9.75
N THR A 134 6.14 2.21 -9.05
CA THR A 134 6.44 3.60 -8.69
C THR A 134 6.57 4.52 -9.91
N CYS A 135 6.99 3.95 -11.04
CA CYS A 135 7.03 4.66 -12.32
C CYS A 135 5.89 4.24 -13.26
N HIS A 136 5.61 2.94 -13.32
CA HIS A 136 4.69 2.39 -14.32
C HIS A 136 3.21 2.40 -13.92
N ARG A 137 2.87 2.97 -12.75
CA ARG A 137 1.48 3.19 -12.30
C ARG A 137 1.20 4.59 -11.81
N VAL A 138 1.96 5.56 -12.31
CA VAL A 138 1.75 6.99 -12.06
C VAL A 138 1.32 7.64 -13.38
N THR A 139 0.28 8.47 -13.32
CA THR A 139 -0.29 9.19 -14.49
C THR A 139 -0.16 10.70 -14.38
N GLU A 140 0.30 11.19 -13.26
CA GLU A 140 0.54 12.62 -13.04
C GLU A 140 1.77 13.06 -13.82
N GLU A 141 1.66 14.16 -14.55
CA GLU A 141 2.76 14.68 -15.37
C GLU A 141 3.96 15.07 -14.51
N PHE A 142 3.71 15.85 -13.52
CA PHE A 142 4.68 16.23 -12.51
C PHE A 142 3.94 16.36 -11.20
N GLY A 143 4.33 15.53 -10.26
CA GLY A 143 3.84 15.66 -8.91
C GLY A 143 4.48 16.86 -8.22
N LYS A 144 4.04 17.13 -7.03
CA LYS A 144 4.72 18.06 -6.16
C LYS A 144 6.13 17.55 -5.85
N VAL A 145 7.01 18.47 -5.54
CA VAL A 145 8.33 18.15 -4.97
C VAL A 145 8.20 17.26 -3.72
N ASN A 146 9.27 16.62 -3.31
CA ASN A 146 9.33 15.78 -2.10
C ASN A 146 8.58 14.44 -2.22
N GLY A 147 8.60 13.82 -3.39
CA GLY A 147 8.16 12.44 -3.58
C GLY A 147 6.65 12.22 -3.55
N GLU A 148 5.85 13.28 -3.57
CA GLU A 148 4.40 13.14 -3.64
C GLU A 148 3.97 12.65 -5.01
N ARG A 149 3.69 11.36 -5.11
CA ARG A 149 3.13 10.68 -6.29
C ARG A 149 1.97 9.81 -5.88
N ASN A 150 0.97 9.75 -6.75
CA ASN A 150 -0.15 8.84 -6.59
C ASN A 150 0.09 7.58 -7.42
N ILE A 151 0.46 6.49 -6.76
CA ILE A 151 0.62 5.18 -7.41
C ILE A 151 -0.77 4.55 -7.47
N ILE A 152 -1.28 4.35 -8.68
CA ILE A 152 -2.60 3.75 -8.88
C ILE A 152 -2.60 2.32 -8.36
N PRO A 153 -3.46 2.00 -7.38
CA PRO A 153 -3.56 0.65 -6.85
C PRO A 153 -4.15 -0.33 -7.88
N GLY A 154 -3.88 -1.59 -7.70
CA GLY A 154 -4.41 -2.68 -8.49
C GLY A 154 -3.43 -3.85 -8.53
N ASN A 155 -3.96 -5.05 -8.80
CA ASN A 155 -3.15 -6.26 -8.91
C ASN A 155 -2.28 -6.27 -10.19
N ILE A 156 -1.65 -7.39 -10.47
CA ILE A 156 -0.77 -7.55 -11.64
C ILE A 156 -1.48 -7.30 -12.97
N HIS A 157 -2.81 -7.46 -13.02
CA HIS A 157 -3.61 -7.24 -14.24
C HIS A 157 -3.94 -5.77 -14.50
N ALA A 158 -3.76 -4.88 -13.54
CA ALA A 158 -4.02 -3.46 -13.76
C ALA A 158 -3.13 -2.87 -14.88
N PRO A 159 -3.61 -1.85 -15.61
CA PRO A 159 -2.87 -1.24 -16.70
C PRO A 159 -1.50 -0.72 -16.27
N ILE A 160 -0.55 -0.79 -17.19
CA ILE A 160 0.81 -0.26 -17.02
C ILE A 160 1.00 0.94 -17.96
N TYR A 161 1.62 1.99 -17.47
CA TYR A 161 1.95 3.20 -18.20
C TYR A 161 3.40 3.13 -18.69
N ASN A 162 3.63 3.46 -19.97
CA ASN A 162 4.96 3.37 -20.59
C ASN A 162 5.13 4.43 -21.69
N THR A 163 6.34 4.68 -22.13
CA THR A 163 6.65 5.55 -23.27
C THR A 163 6.15 4.98 -24.58
N ALA A 164 6.16 3.65 -24.73
CA ALA A 164 5.65 2.94 -25.90
C ALA A 164 4.12 2.91 -25.94
N SER A 165 3.56 2.84 -27.15
CA SER A 165 2.11 2.80 -27.39
C SER A 165 1.45 1.47 -27.04
N GLY A 166 2.21 0.44 -26.70
CA GLY A 166 1.69 -0.88 -26.42
C GLY A 166 1.40 -1.76 -27.63
N SER A 167 1.70 -1.34 -28.86
CA SER A 167 1.41 -2.11 -30.08
C SER A 167 1.97 -3.54 -30.06
N ARG A 168 3.21 -3.71 -29.57
CA ARG A 168 3.80 -5.05 -29.40
C ARG A 168 3.07 -5.88 -28.35
N PHE A 169 2.52 -5.24 -27.33
CA PHE A 169 1.71 -5.90 -26.33
C PHE A 169 0.36 -6.35 -26.90
N ASP A 170 -0.25 -5.54 -27.74
CA ASP A 170 -1.50 -5.89 -28.42
C ASP A 170 -1.31 -7.11 -29.35
N GLU A 171 -0.13 -7.23 -29.97
CA GLU A 171 0.22 -8.44 -30.74
C GLU A 171 0.35 -9.69 -29.87
N ILE A 172 0.90 -9.55 -28.67
CA ILE A 172 0.95 -10.65 -27.68
C ILE A 172 -0.47 -11.05 -27.23
N LEU A 173 -1.34 -10.06 -27.00
CA LEU A 173 -2.72 -10.32 -26.60
C LEU A 173 -3.52 -11.08 -27.69
N LYS A 174 -3.23 -10.87 -28.97
CA LYS A 174 -3.83 -11.66 -30.06
C LYS A 174 -3.49 -13.16 -30.00
N LYS A 175 -2.36 -13.49 -29.39
CA LYS A 175 -1.87 -14.86 -29.18
C LYS A 175 -2.10 -15.38 -27.76
N LYS A 176 -3.02 -14.78 -27.03
CA LYS A 176 -3.23 -15.00 -25.61
C LYS A 176 -3.44 -16.47 -25.26
N GLU A 177 -4.28 -17.17 -26.00
CA GLU A 177 -4.58 -18.59 -25.80
C GLU A 177 -3.37 -19.49 -26.09
N GLU A 178 -2.66 -19.22 -27.18
CA GLU A 178 -1.42 -19.92 -27.55
C GLU A 178 -0.35 -19.79 -26.47
N LEU A 179 -0.16 -18.57 -25.96
CA LEU A 179 0.85 -18.23 -24.97
C LEU A 179 0.41 -18.58 -23.53
N LYS A 180 -0.82 -19.04 -23.33
CA LYS A 180 -1.40 -19.35 -22.01
C LYS A 180 -1.23 -18.22 -21.01
N ILE A 181 -1.59 -17.01 -21.40
CA ILE A 181 -1.51 -15.80 -20.55
C ILE A 181 -2.90 -15.39 -20.07
N ALA A 182 -2.93 -14.83 -18.85
CA ALA A 182 -4.13 -14.33 -18.17
C ALA A 182 -4.02 -12.82 -17.94
N THR A 183 -5.04 -12.07 -18.33
CA THR A 183 -5.17 -10.62 -18.14
C THR A 183 -6.19 -10.25 -17.08
N SER A 184 -6.82 -11.25 -16.47
CA SER A 184 -7.76 -11.11 -15.37
C SER A 184 -7.69 -12.32 -14.43
N ASP A 185 -8.17 -12.16 -13.20
CA ASP A 185 -8.21 -13.25 -12.21
C ASP A 185 -9.16 -14.39 -12.59
N LYS A 186 -10.06 -14.16 -13.54
CA LYS A 186 -11.00 -15.18 -14.04
C LYS A 186 -10.36 -16.14 -15.04
N GLU A 187 -9.18 -15.81 -15.54
CA GLU A 187 -8.48 -16.56 -16.57
C GLU A 187 -7.37 -17.42 -15.99
N ARG A 188 -7.10 -18.54 -16.63
CA ARG A 188 -5.98 -19.42 -16.27
C ARG A 188 -4.78 -19.13 -17.15
N GLY A 189 -3.60 -19.06 -16.57
CA GLY A 189 -2.36 -18.81 -17.29
C GLY A 189 -1.36 -17.97 -16.52
N ALA A 190 -0.28 -17.60 -17.18
CA ALA A 190 0.70 -16.65 -16.63
C ALA A 190 0.05 -15.26 -16.52
N LYS A 191 -0.01 -14.73 -15.31
CA LYS A 191 -0.67 -13.45 -15.02
C LYS A 191 0.15 -12.29 -15.59
N ILE A 192 -0.48 -11.44 -16.38
CA ILE A 192 0.13 -10.22 -16.96
C ILE A 192 -0.83 -9.05 -16.83
N HIS A 193 -0.29 -7.83 -16.97
CA HIS A 193 -1.11 -6.61 -17.05
C HIS A 193 -2.06 -6.64 -18.25
N SER A 194 -3.24 -6.03 -18.10
CA SER A 194 -4.31 -6.08 -19.11
C SER A 194 -4.08 -5.12 -20.26
N LYS A 195 -3.31 -4.05 -20.08
CA LYS A 195 -3.08 -3.00 -21.06
C LYS A 195 -1.76 -2.27 -20.83
N VAL A 196 -1.16 -1.79 -21.91
CA VAL A 196 -0.08 -0.80 -21.88
C VAL A 196 -0.61 0.51 -22.41
N ILE A 197 -0.50 1.57 -21.61
CA ILE A 197 -0.98 2.92 -21.93
C ILE A 197 0.24 3.81 -22.18
N LYS A 198 0.21 4.55 -23.29
CA LYS A 198 1.27 5.51 -23.59
C LYS A 198 1.24 6.67 -22.58
N PHE A 199 2.36 6.89 -21.94
CA PHE A 199 2.59 8.01 -21.03
C PHE A 199 4.02 8.54 -21.23
N ALA A 200 4.14 9.55 -22.06
CA ALA A 200 5.42 10.06 -22.50
C ALA A 200 6.27 10.70 -21.39
N GLN A 201 5.63 11.11 -20.29
CA GLN A 201 6.33 11.78 -19.19
C GLN A 201 7.38 10.89 -18.50
N ILE A 202 7.24 9.57 -18.52
CA ILE A 202 8.23 8.64 -17.93
C ILE A 202 9.63 8.85 -18.53
N SER A 203 9.74 9.33 -19.76
CA SER A 203 11.03 9.60 -20.42
C SER A 203 11.58 11.01 -20.20
N LYS A 204 10.86 11.86 -19.48
CA LYS A 204 11.27 13.24 -19.21
C LYS A 204 11.93 13.35 -17.83
N SER A 205 12.95 14.21 -17.75
CA SER A 205 13.66 14.46 -16.48
C SER A 205 12.73 14.99 -15.41
N GLU A 206 11.72 15.77 -15.76
CA GLU A 206 10.71 16.30 -14.86
C GLU A 206 9.93 15.22 -14.13
N PHE A 207 9.81 14.03 -14.73
CA PHE A 207 9.22 12.88 -14.05
C PHE A 207 10.04 12.42 -12.85
N CYS A 208 11.34 12.60 -12.90
CA CYS A 208 12.28 12.18 -11.85
C CYS A 208 12.43 13.23 -10.74
N VAL A 209 12.16 14.50 -11.03
CA VAL A 209 12.40 15.65 -10.11
C VAL A 209 11.61 15.57 -8.80
N SER A 210 10.49 14.84 -8.74
CA SER A 210 9.77 14.65 -7.48
C SER A 210 10.64 14.05 -6.36
N CYS A 211 11.67 13.27 -6.72
CA CYS A 211 12.63 12.67 -5.80
C CYS A 211 14.06 13.17 -6.01
N HIS A 212 14.44 13.50 -7.25
CA HIS A 212 15.79 13.97 -7.65
C HIS A 212 15.76 15.49 -7.88
N GLN A 213 15.98 16.24 -6.81
CA GLN A 213 16.05 17.72 -6.83
C GLN A 213 17.48 18.20 -6.77
#